data_948a2d685a02b80f817ee35f60ef9626
#
_entry.id   948a2d685a02b80f817ee35f60ef9626
#
_cell.length_a   1.000
_cell.length_b   1.000
_cell.length_c   1.000
_cell.angle_alpha   90.00
_cell.angle_beta   90.00
_cell.angle_gamma   90.00
#
_symmetry.space_group_name_H-M   'P 1'
#
loop_
_entity.id
_entity.type
_entity.pdbx_description
1 polymer ?
#
loop_
_entity_poly.entity_id
_entity_poly.type
_entity_poly.pdbx_seq_one_letter_code
_entity_poly.pdbx_strand_id
1 'polypeptide(L)'
;FPTRRSSDLAVLNAVAEKAGWGQPAPEGVHRGLSQHMGYGSYVAACAEVKVAPDGSVKILHIVAATDCGHAVNPQQIAAQIEGGVAYGLSATFYGENTIDKGRVKETNFDTYPLLRLPQMPVVETVIVPTYDFWGGVGEPTICVVAPAVLNALHAATGKPARSLPLRNLGYTFA
;
A
#
# COMPACT_ATOMS: atom_id res chain seq x y z
N PHE A 1 -24.28 -12.79 2.43
CA PHE A 1 -23.89 -12.11 3.68
C PHE A 1 -23.93 -10.59 3.45
N PRO A 2 -25.01 -9.91 3.86
CA PRO A 2 -25.18 -8.47 3.61
C PRO A 2 -24.11 -7.60 4.30
N THR A 3 -23.59 -8.03 5.43
CA THR A 3 -22.66 -7.29 6.27
C THR A 3 -21.25 -7.15 5.66
N ARG A 4 -20.76 -8.10 4.88
CA ARG A 4 -19.41 -8.04 4.29
C ARG A 4 -19.26 -6.92 3.25
N ARG A 5 -20.28 -6.71 2.40
CA ARG A 5 -20.26 -5.64 1.40
C ARG A 5 -20.28 -4.24 2.01
N SER A 6 -20.88 -4.05 3.18
CA SER A 6 -20.91 -2.75 3.85
C SER A 6 -19.52 -2.37 4.42
N SER A 7 -18.79 -3.31 4.99
CA SER A 7 -17.44 -3.08 5.53
C SER A 7 -16.40 -2.85 4.43
N ASP A 8 -16.47 -3.58 3.32
CA ASP A 8 -15.64 -3.35 2.14
C ASP A 8 -15.81 -1.94 1.60
N LEU A 9 -17.06 -1.51 1.43
CA LEU A 9 -17.37 -0.15 0.95
C LEU A 9 -17.03 0.91 1.99
N ALA A 10 -17.17 0.62 3.28
CA ALA A 10 -16.89 1.58 4.34
C ALA A 10 -15.41 2.00 4.35
N VAL A 11 -14.48 1.02 4.30
CA VAL A 11 -13.04 1.34 4.24
C VAL A 11 -12.65 2.00 2.93
N LEU A 12 -13.22 1.57 1.79
CA LEU A 12 -12.96 2.17 0.50
C LEU A 12 -13.44 3.61 0.44
N ASN A 13 -14.65 3.89 0.91
CA ASN A 13 -15.21 5.24 0.96
C ASN A 13 -14.42 6.13 1.90
N ALA A 14 -14.02 5.62 3.08
CA ALA A 14 -13.22 6.38 4.03
C ALA A 14 -11.87 6.80 3.45
N VAL A 15 -11.19 5.91 2.72
CA VAL A 15 -9.95 6.24 2.00
C VAL A 15 -10.21 7.23 0.87
N ALA A 16 -11.25 7.01 0.07
CA ALA A 16 -11.57 7.88 -1.05
C ALA A 16 -11.89 9.30 -0.59
N GLU A 17 -12.69 9.46 0.46
CA GLU A 17 -13.01 10.75 1.06
C GLU A 17 -11.75 11.43 1.61
N LYS A 18 -10.98 10.73 2.44
CA LYS A 18 -9.78 11.26 3.08
C LYS A 18 -8.69 11.65 2.08
N ALA A 19 -8.52 10.89 1.01
CA ALA A 19 -7.57 11.16 -0.06
C ALA A 19 -8.09 12.20 -1.10
N GLY A 20 -9.31 12.69 -0.96
CA GLY A 20 -9.93 13.59 -1.94
C GLY A 20 -10.11 12.95 -3.32
N TRP A 21 -10.46 11.65 -3.37
CA TRP A 21 -10.71 10.94 -4.63
C TRP A 21 -11.82 11.61 -5.43
N GLY A 22 -11.61 11.81 -6.73
CA GLY A 22 -12.53 12.54 -7.58
C GLY A 22 -12.33 14.05 -7.61
N GLN A 23 -11.51 14.61 -6.71
CA GLN A 23 -11.05 15.99 -6.78
C GLN A 23 -9.77 16.08 -7.62
N PRO A 24 -9.51 17.21 -8.29
CA PRO A 24 -8.25 17.41 -9.01
C PRO A 24 -7.05 17.17 -8.11
N ALA A 25 -6.12 16.34 -8.55
CA ALA A 25 -4.85 16.15 -7.87
C ALA A 25 -3.88 17.31 -8.21
N PRO A 26 -2.89 17.61 -7.35
CA PRO A 26 -1.82 18.54 -7.69
C PRO A 26 -1.12 18.15 -9.00
N GLU A 27 -0.50 19.11 -9.67
CA GLU A 27 0.17 18.87 -10.94
C GLU A 27 1.21 17.74 -10.85
N GLY A 28 1.12 16.80 -11.77
CA GLY A 28 2.00 15.64 -11.87
C GLY A 28 1.76 14.57 -10.79
N VAL A 29 0.74 14.73 -9.93
CA VAL A 29 0.35 13.73 -8.93
C VAL A 29 -0.75 12.83 -9.49
N HIS A 30 -0.57 11.53 -9.35
CA HIS A 30 -1.54 10.52 -9.77
C HIS A 30 -1.95 9.66 -8.59
N ARG A 31 -3.23 9.27 -8.55
CA ARG A 31 -3.82 8.49 -7.47
C ARG A 31 -4.20 7.10 -7.91
N GLY A 32 -4.06 6.14 -7.02
CA GLY A 32 -4.55 4.78 -7.21
C GLY A 32 -5.17 4.23 -5.95
N LEU A 33 -6.33 3.61 -6.10
CA LEU A 33 -7.08 2.96 -5.02
C LEU A 33 -6.91 1.45 -5.07
N SER A 34 -6.98 0.84 -3.91
CA SER A 34 -7.07 -0.60 -3.73
C SER A 34 -7.84 -0.97 -2.47
N GLN A 35 -8.36 -2.19 -2.44
CA GLN A 35 -9.11 -2.70 -1.29
C GLN A 35 -8.87 -4.20 -1.19
N HIS A 36 -8.84 -4.72 0.04
CA HIS A 36 -8.63 -6.13 0.33
C HIS A 36 -9.33 -6.53 1.62
N MET A 37 -9.69 -7.80 1.73
CA MET A 37 -10.13 -8.44 2.96
C MET A 37 -9.17 -9.57 3.30
N GLY A 38 -8.57 -9.51 4.47
CA GLY A 38 -7.68 -10.57 4.95
C GLY A 38 -7.57 -10.54 6.47
N TYR A 39 -7.27 -11.69 7.05
CA TYR A 39 -7.09 -11.85 8.50
C TYR A 39 -8.32 -11.43 9.35
N GLY A 40 -9.51 -11.50 8.76
CA GLY A 40 -10.74 -11.03 9.40
C GLY A 40 -10.95 -9.52 9.40
N SER A 41 -10.07 -8.76 8.77
CA SER A 41 -10.17 -7.29 8.65
C SER A 41 -10.41 -6.87 7.21
N TYR A 42 -10.98 -5.68 7.04
CA TYR A 42 -11.14 -5.00 5.77
C TYR A 42 -10.16 -3.83 5.71
N VAL A 43 -9.47 -3.68 4.60
CA VAL A 43 -8.48 -2.61 4.41
C VAL A 43 -8.60 -2.00 3.03
N ALA A 44 -8.33 -0.70 2.93
CA ALA A 44 -8.21 0.00 1.67
C ALA A 44 -7.04 0.98 1.72
N ALA A 45 -6.48 1.31 0.57
CA ALA A 45 -5.44 2.32 0.47
C ALA A 45 -5.63 3.18 -0.78
N CYS A 46 -5.22 4.44 -0.66
CA CYS A 46 -5.00 5.35 -1.77
C CYS A 46 -3.54 5.79 -1.76
N ALA A 47 -2.83 5.58 -2.85
CA ALA A 47 -1.47 6.06 -3.03
C ALA A 47 -1.45 7.28 -3.95
N GLU A 48 -0.70 8.32 -3.56
CA GLU A 48 -0.36 9.47 -4.40
C GLU A 48 1.08 9.36 -4.86
N VAL A 49 1.29 9.32 -6.18
CA VAL A 49 2.61 9.13 -6.78
C VAL A 49 2.94 10.23 -7.77
N LYS A 50 4.25 10.52 -7.90
CA LYS A 50 4.83 11.22 -9.04
C LYS A 50 5.78 10.29 -9.77
N VAL A 51 5.74 10.36 -11.10
CA VAL A 51 6.63 9.57 -11.96
C VAL A 51 7.42 10.54 -12.82
N ALA A 52 8.75 10.47 -12.74
CA ALA A 52 9.61 11.28 -13.58
C ALA A 52 9.92 10.59 -14.93
N PRO A 53 10.34 11.33 -15.95
CA PRO A 53 10.64 10.77 -17.27
C PRO A 53 11.73 9.68 -17.28
N ASP A 54 12.61 9.69 -16.29
CA ASP A 54 13.68 8.69 -16.11
C ASP A 54 13.21 7.38 -15.44
N GLY A 55 11.92 7.29 -15.12
CA GLY A 55 11.33 6.13 -14.44
C GLY A 55 11.43 6.19 -12.92
N SER A 56 11.94 7.28 -12.34
CA SER A 56 11.92 7.43 -10.88
C SER A 56 10.50 7.71 -10.39
N VAL A 57 10.10 6.98 -9.35
CA VAL A 57 8.77 7.02 -8.73
C VAL A 57 8.89 7.53 -7.32
N LYS A 58 8.23 8.63 -7.02
CA LYS A 58 8.12 9.15 -5.66
C LYS A 58 6.71 8.91 -5.13
N ILE A 59 6.63 8.19 -4.03
CA ILE A 59 5.38 8.05 -3.27
C ILE A 59 5.31 9.24 -2.31
N LEU A 60 4.29 10.06 -2.47
CA LEU A 60 4.13 11.28 -1.67
C LEU A 60 3.33 11.01 -0.41
N HIS A 61 2.24 10.27 -0.57
CA HIS A 61 1.24 10.09 0.46
C HIS A 61 0.54 8.74 0.28
N ILE A 62 0.26 8.08 1.37
CA ILE A 62 -0.62 6.91 1.41
C ILE A 62 -1.66 7.14 2.50
N VAL A 63 -2.92 7.18 2.11
CA VAL A 63 -4.04 7.06 3.03
C VAL A 63 -4.43 5.60 3.12
N ALA A 64 -4.47 5.04 4.31
CA ALA A 64 -4.89 3.66 4.54
C ALA A 64 -5.99 3.58 5.57
N ALA A 65 -7.08 2.90 5.25
CA ALA A 65 -8.18 2.64 6.16
C ALA A 65 -8.23 1.17 6.58
N THR A 66 -8.62 0.93 7.82
CA THR A 66 -8.86 -0.42 8.33
C THR A 66 -10.16 -0.49 9.13
N ASP A 67 -10.91 -1.58 8.92
CA ASP A 67 -11.94 -2.07 9.81
C ASP A 67 -11.46 -3.41 10.37
N CYS A 68 -11.06 -3.40 11.61
CA CYS A 68 -10.65 -4.58 12.38
C CYS A 68 -11.68 -4.98 13.44
N GLY A 69 -12.92 -4.51 13.31
CA GLY A 69 -13.98 -4.65 14.28
C GLY A 69 -13.86 -3.65 15.41
N HIS A 70 -13.26 -4.03 16.52
CA HIS A 70 -13.07 -3.16 17.68
C HIS A 70 -11.62 -2.66 17.79
N ALA A 71 -11.43 -1.35 17.77
CA ALA A 71 -10.12 -0.71 17.91
C ALA A 71 -9.74 -0.57 19.39
N VAL A 72 -9.06 -1.55 19.97
CA VAL A 72 -8.63 -1.52 21.36
C VAL A 72 -7.59 -0.44 21.61
N ASN A 73 -6.62 -0.30 20.72
CA ASN A 73 -5.58 0.72 20.80
C ASN A 73 -5.34 1.36 19.42
N PRO A 74 -5.98 2.49 19.11
CA PRO A 74 -5.86 3.16 17.81
C PRO A 74 -4.41 3.54 17.44
N GLN A 75 -3.58 3.92 18.40
CA GLN A 75 -2.18 4.28 18.14
C GLN A 75 -1.35 3.07 17.71
N GLN A 76 -1.58 1.91 18.33
CA GLN A 76 -0.91 0.68 17.93
C GLN A 76 -1.40 0.20 16.54
N ILE A 77 -2.66 0.40 16.23
CA ILE A 77 -3.20 0.11 14.89
C ILE A 77 -2.53 1.01 13.86
N ALA A 78 -2.40 2.31 14.11
CA ALA A 78 -1.71 3.24 13.21
C ALA A 78 -0.25 2.82 13.00
N ALA A 79 0.48 2.46 14.06
CA ALA A 79 1.86 1.99 13.95
C ALA A 79 1.98 0.70 13.12
N GLN A 80 1.03 -0.22 13.23
CA GLN A 80 0.98 -1.42 12.39
C GLN A 80 0.70 -1.10 10.93
N ILE A 81 -0.18 -0.14 10.65
CA ILE A 81 -0.48 0.32 9.29
C ILE A 81 0.76 0.96 8.66
N GLU A 82 1.43 1.87 9.36
CA GLU A 82 2.67 2.50 8.89
C GLU A 82 3.75 1.45 8.60
N GLY A 83 3.97 0.50 9.49
CA GLY A 83 4.87 -0.63 9.29
C GLY A 83 4.47 -1.49 8.09
N GLY A 84 3.18 -1.78 7.94
CA GLY A 84 2.62 -2.51 6.80
C GLY A 84 2.87 -1.80 5.47
N VAL A 85 2.77 -0.47 5.44
CA VAL A 85 3.11 0.36 4.27
C VAL A 85 4.59 0.20 3.91
N ALA A 86 5.50 0.28 4.89
CA ALA A 86 6.94 0.13 4.66
C ALA A 86 7.28 -1.25 4.05
N TYR A 87 6.69 -2.32 4.58
CA TYR A 87 6.86 -3.67 4.02
C TYR A 87 6.24 -3.82 2.63
N GLY A 88 5.04 -3.30 2.43
CA GLY A 88 4.36 -3.32 1.14
C GLY A 88 5.14 -2.58 0.05
N LEU A 89 5.70 -1.40 0.34
CA LEU A 89 6.55 -0.65 -0.58
C LEU A 89 7.88 -1.37 -0.84
N SER A 90 8.49 -1.96 0.19
CA SER A 90 9.72 -2.76 0.03
C SER A 90 9.49 -3.92 -0.93
N ALA A 91 8.40 -4.65 -0.77
CA ALA A 91 8.03 -5.75 -1.67
C ALA A 91 7.73 -5.24 -3.09
N THR A 92 7.03 -4.11 -3.21
CA THR A 92 6.65 -3.52 -4.51
C THR A 92 7.86 -3.14 -5.35
N PHE A 93 8.87 -2.52 -4.74
CA PHE A 93 10.02 -2.00 -5.49
C PHE A 93 11.23 -2.94 -5.52
N TYR A 94 11.45 -3.73 -4.46
CA TYR A 94 12.71 -4.45 -4.26
C TYR A 94 12.56 -5.96 -4.06
N GLY A 95 11.41 -6.41 -3.52
CA GLY A 95 11.23 -7.78 -3.02
C GLY A 95 11.43 -8.85 -4.10
N GLU A 96 12.58 -9.52 -4.06
CA GLU A 96 12.92 -10.60 -4.98
C GLU A 96 13.86 -11.59 -4.28
N ASN A 97 13.51 -12.87 -4.34
CA ASN A 97 14.35 -13.97 -3.89
C ASN A 97 14.68 -14.85 -5.09
N THR A 98 15.96 -14.85 -5.47
CA THR A 98 16.47 -15.66 -6.59
C THR A 98 17.01 -16.99 -6.09
N ILE A 99 16.50 -18.09 -6.64
CA ILE A 99 17.02 -19.42 -6.34
C ILE A 99 17.98 -19.83 -7.45
N ASP A 100 19.23 -20.09 -7.08
CA ASP A 100 20.25 -20.62 -7.99
C ASP A 100 20.85 -21.90 -7.39
N LYS A 101 20.76 -23.01 -8.13
CA LYS A 101 21.25 -24.35 -7.71
C LYS A 101 20.78 -24.76 -6.29
N GLY A 102 19.51 -24.45 -5.97
CA GLY A 102 18.90 -24.77 -4.69
C GLY A 102 19.27 -23.84 -3.53
N ARG A 103 19.91 -22.71 -3.80
CA ARG A 103 20.28 -21.71 -2.79
C ARG A 103 19.71 -20.34 -3.12
N VAL A 104 19.30 -19.59 -2.09
CA VAL A 104 18.89 -18.18 -2.23
C VAL A 104 20.13 -17.33 -2.46
N LYS A 105 20.10 -16.45 -3.46
CA LYS A 105 21.18 -15.50 -3.76
C LYS A 105 21.20 -14.33 -2.80
N GLU A 106 20.03 -13.83 -2.46
CA GLU A 106 19.83 -12.71 -1.53
C GLU A 106 19.96 -13.22 -0.08
N THR A 107 21.19 -13.26 0.43
CA THR A 107 21.49 -13.93 1.70
C THR A 107 21.43 -13.02 2.92
N ASN A 108 21.49 -11.70 2.73
CA ASN A 108 21.48 -10.73 3.84
C ASN A 108 21.01 -9.34 3.34
N PHE A 109 20.91 -8.36 4.21
CA PHE A 109 20.42 -7.01 3.94
C PHE A 109 21.25 -6.21 2.92
N ASP A 110 22.48 -6.58 2.64
CA ASP A 110 23.30 -6.01 1.57
C ASP A 110 22.86 -6.46 0.18
N THR A 111 22.27 -7.63 0.09
CA THR A 111 21.77 -8.22 -1.17
C THR A 111 20.26 -8.23 -1.28
N TYR A 112 19.53 -8.03 -0.17
CA TYR A 112 18.07 -7.90 -0.12
C TYR A 112 17.67 -6.48 0.34
N PRO A 113 17.53 -5.53 -0.59
CA PRO A 113 17.23 -4.14 -0.24
C PRO A 113 15.82 -3.99 0.30
N LEU A 114 15.69 -3.09 1.30
CA LEU A 114 14.45 -2.66 1.91
C LEU A 114 14.29 -1.16 1.75
N LEU A 115 13.06 -0.68 1.92
CA LEU A 115 12.75 0.74 2.00
C LEU A 115 13.62 1.41 3.08
N ARG A 116 14.15 2.59 2.77
CA ARG A 116 14.91 3.40 3.71
C ARG A 116 14.06 4.52 4.26
N LEU A 117 14.35 4.97 5.49
CA LEU A 117 13.59 6.01 6.16
C LEU A 117 13.36 7.29 5.32
N PRO A 118 14.34 7.81 4.55
CA PRO A 118 14.11 8.98 3.69
C PRO A 118 13.12 8.73 2.55
N GLN A 119 12.85 7.49 2.20
CA GLN A 119 11.91 7.09 1.15
C GLN A 119 10.49 6.87 1.68
N MET A 120 10.31 6.85 3.00
CA MET A 120 9.00 6.61 3.60
C MET A 120 8.04 7.75 3.25
N PRO A 121 6.88 7.47 2.65
CA PRO A 121 5.87 8.50 2.39
C PRO A 121 5.21 8.97 3.68
N VAL A 122 4.47 10.07 3.60
CA VAL A 122 3.49 10.41 4.63
C VAL A 122 2.39 9.35 4.62
N VAL A 123 2.09 8.77 5.78
CA VAL A 123 1.02 7.78 5.94
C VAL A 123 -0.06 8.36 6.84
N GLU A 124 -1.29 8.38 6.34
CA GLU A 124 -2.47 8.74 7.13
C GLU A 124 -3.34 7.51 7.36
N THR A 125 -3.67 7.26 8.62
CA THR A 125 -4.49 6.12 9.04
C THR A 125 -5.92 6.55 9.31
N VAL A 126 -6.89 5.80 8.77
CA VAL A 126 -8.31 5.94 9.07
C VAL A 126 -8.81 4.63 9.68
N ILE A 127 -9.35 4.68 10.89
CA ILE A 127 -9.94 3.51 11.54
C ILE A 127 -11.47 3.61 11.40
N VAL A 128 -12.07 2.57 10.85
CA VAL A 128 -13.53 2.45 10.63
C VAL A 128 -14.07 1.35 11.52
N PRO A 129 -14.40 1.62 12.79
CA PRO A 129 -14.80 0.57 13.72
C PRO A 129 -16.25 0.16 13.47
N THR A 130 -16.48 -1.12 13.17
CA THR A 130 -17.82 -1.69 13.06
C THR A 130 -18.30 -2.36 14.34
N TYR A 131 -17.40 -2.60 15.28
CA TYR A 131 -17.64 -3.37 16.52
C TYR A 131 -18.10 -4.80 16.26
N ASP A 132 -17.80 -5.32 15.08
CA ASP A 132 -18.04 -6.70 14.68
C ASP A 132 -16.86 -7.60 15.12
N PHE A 133 -16.66 -8.71 14.47
CA PHE A 133 -15.60 -9.67 14.79
C PHE A 133 -14.20 -9.01 14.76
N TRP A 134 -13.36 -9.32 15.73
CA TRP A 134 -12.02 -8.77 15.85
C TRP A 134 -11.09 -9.39 14.83
N GLY A 135 -10.64 -8.57 13.90
CA GLY A 135 -9.69 -8.95 12.86
C GLY A 135 -8.25 -8.58 13.23
N GLY A 136 -7.30 -9.15 12.48
CA GLY A 136 -5.88 -8.82 12.58
C GLY A 136 -5.57 -7.45 11.96
N VAL A 137 -4.56 -6.76 12.47
CA VAL A 137 -4.10 -5.46 11.92
C VAL A 137 -2.61 -5.46 11.55
N GLY A 138 -1.90 -6.57 11.80
CA GLY A 138 -0.45 -6.66 11.55
C GLY A 138 -0.09 -6.70 10.07
N GLU A 139 -0.85 -7.43 9.26
CA GLU A 139 -0.48 -7.73 7.87
C GLU A 139 -1.47 -7.25 6.80
N PRO A 140 -2.78 -7.02 7.08
CA PRO A 140 -3.75 -6.73 6.02
C PRO A 140 -3.36 -5.53 5.14
N THR A 141 -2.76 -4.48 5.70
CA THR A 141 -2.35 -3.28 4.98
C THR A 141 -1.28 -3.56 3.92
N ILE A 142 -0.39 -4.53 4.14
CA ILE A 142 0.62 -4.92 3.14
C ILE A 142 -0.03 -5.26 1.80
N CYS A 143 -1.19 -5.93 1.83
CA CYS A 143 -1.88 -6.42 0.64
C CYS A 143 -2.44 -5.30 -0.26
N VAL A 144 -2.71 -4.11 0.28
CA VAL A 144 -3.29 -2.99 -0.48
C VAL A 144 -2.26 -1.99 -0.97
N VAL A 145 -1.03 -2.01 -0.45
CA VAL A 145 0.01 -1.04 -0.82
C VAL A 145 0.44 -1.18 -2.27
N ALA A 146 0.88 -2.39 -2.66
CA ALA A 146 1.32 -2.65 -4.02
C ALA A 146 0.23 -2.30 -5.06
N PRO A 147 -1.00 -2.82 -4.98
CA PRO A 147 -2.01 -2.52 -5.99
C PRO A 147 -2.43 -1.05 -6.02
N ALA A 148 -2.44 -0.33 -4.89
CA ALA A 148 -2.68 1.12 -4.89
C ALA A 148 -1.59 1.87 -5.69
N VAL A 149 -0.32 1.56 -5.42
CA VAL A 149 0.82 2.14 -6.16
C VAL A 149 0.78 1.79 -7.64
N LEU A 150 0.49 0.52 -7.99
CA LEU A 150 0.40 0.08 -9.39
C LEU A 150 -0.73 0.77 -10.14
N ASN A 151 -1.87 1.00 -9.50
CA ASN A 151 -2.99 1.73 -10.08
C ASN A 151 -2.65 3.21 -10.28
N ALA A 152 -1.96 3.84 -9.33
CA ALA A 152 -1.48 5.21 -9.46
C ALA A 152 -0.42 5.33 -10.58
N LEU A 153 0.49 4.36 -10.67
CA LEU A 153 1.49 4.28 -11.73
C LEU A 153 0.84 4.12 -13.12
N HIS A 154 -0.20 3.29 -13.21
CA HIS A 154 -0.98 3.15 -14.44
C HIS A 154 -1.66 4.47 -14.82
N ALA A 155 -2.26 5.17 -13.87
CA ALA A 155 -2.86 6.49 -14.11
C ALA A 155 -1.81 7.52 -14.59
N ALA A 156 -0.57 7.43 -14.11
CA ALA A 156 0.52 8.31 -14.49
C ALA A 156 1.06 8.02 -15.90
N THR A 157 1.17 6.74 -16.28
CA THR A 157 1.94 6.31 -17.45
C THR A 157 1.09 5.75 -18.59
N GLY A 158 -0.17 5.42 -18.33
CA GLY A 158 -1.04 4.67 -19.24
C GLY A 158 -0.63 3.19 -19.41
N LYS A 159 0.42 2.71 -18.73
CA LYS A 159 0.95 1.36 -18.85
C LYS A 159 0.70 0.56 -17.58
N PRO A 160 -0.01 -0.58 -17.63
CA PRO A 160 -0.20 -1.41 -16.44
C PRO A 160 1.08 -2.20 -16.12
N ALA A 161 1.58 -2.09 -14.90
CA ALA A 161 2.61 -2.99 -14.40
C ALA A 161 1.95 -4.33 -13.98
N ARG A 162 2.46 -5.44 -14.49
CA ARG A 162 1.89 -6.79 -14.28
C ARG A 162 2.85 -7.74 -13.56
N SER A 163 4.02 -7.27 -13.15
CA SER A 163 5.00 -8.02 -12.39
C SER A 163 5.68 -7.14 -11.36
N LEU A 164 6.21 -7.77 -10.34
CA LEU A 164 7.00 -7.18 -9.26
C LEU A 164 8.35 -7.91 -9.18
N PRO A 165 9.37 -7.29 -8.62
CA PRO A 165 9.44 -5.91 -8.16
C PRO A 165 9.53 -4.90 -9.30
N LEU A 166 9.09 -3.66 -9.04
CA LEU A 166 9.04 -2.59 -10.05
C LEU A 166 10.41 -2.24 -10.63
N ARG A 167 11.51 -2.46 -9.89
CA ARG A 167 12.87 -2.27 -10.40
C ARG A 167 13.14 -3.09 -11.67
N ASN A 168 12.54 -4.29 -11.80
CA ASN A 168 12.71 -5.15 -12.97
C ASN A 168 11.97 -4.63 -14.20
N LEU A 169 11.08 -3.65 -14.03
CA LEU A 169 10.39 -2.93 -15.09
C LEU A 169 11.03 -1.57 -15.41
N GLY A 170 12.18 -1.26 -14.83
CA GLY A 170 12.90 -0.01 -15.04
C GLY A 170 12.44 1.15 -14.15
N TYR A 171 11.60 0.91 -13.15
CA TYR A 171 11.22 1.92 -12.15
C TYR A 171 12.17 1.92 -10.97
N THR A 172 12.55 3.11 -10.52
CA THR A 172 13.35 3.30 -9.31
C THR A 172 12.56 4.04 -8.24
N PHE A 173 12.80 3.73 -6.99
CA PHE A 173 12.15 4.42 -5.89
C PHE A 173 12.98 5.65 -5.49
N ALA A 174 12.36 6.87 -5.58
CA ALA A 174 13.01 8.16 -5.33
C ALA A 174 12.72 8.70 -3.93
#